data_ffb54ae1f818800c76c75a8419dc2586
#
_entry.id   ffb54ae1f818800c76c75a8419dc2586
#
_cell.length_a   1.000
_cell.length_b   1.000
_cell.length_c   1.000
_cell.angle_alpha   90.00
_cell.angle_beta   90.00
_cell.angle_gamma   90.00
#
_symmetry.space_group_name_H-M   'P 1'
#
loop_
_entity.id
_entity.type
_entity.pdbx_description
1 polymer ?
#
loop_
_entity_poly.entity_id
_entity_poly.type
_entity_poly.pdbx_seq_one_letter_code
_entity_poly.pdbx_strand_id
1 'polypeptide(L)'
;NVISLAGIAFAVGMVVDAAIVVLENIFRHREMGRSRFEGAVKGAGEVWGAILVSALTTVVVFAPILVMNLVVGQLFRDIAVALSVAVMLSLIVSITVVPALAYRLIGDKTQGQASRLSIPGIDHFARGFVRFVLGLTRITVHNKFAGATVVIAVCGLAAVGTWLFLPKLSYLPSGNQNFVLAIANPPPGYNLKTLNAMATKVENITR
;
A
#
# COMPACT_ATOMS: atom_id res chain seq x y z
N ASN A 1 -13.51 -13.00 2.15
CA ASN A 1 -12.65 -13.37 1.05
C ASN A 1 -11.21 -12.91 1.37
N VAL A 2 -10.23 -13.82 1.26
CA VAL A 2 -8.80 -13.55 1.56
C VAL A 2 -8.27 -12.41 0.68
N ILE A 3 -8.72 -12.33 -0.55
CA ILE A 3 -8.33 -11.29 -1.51
C ILE A 3 -8.84 -9.91 -1.07
N SER A 4 -10.08 -9.83 -0.59
CA SER A 4 -10.63 -8.57 -0.05
C SER A 4 -9.89 -8.13 1.22
N LEU A 5 -9.49 -9.09 2.07
CA LEU A 5 -8.69 -8.80 3.26
C LEU A 5 -7.30 -8.25 2.90
N ALA A 6 -6.65 -8.85 1.88
CA ALA A 6 -5.41 -8.33 1.34
C ALA A 6 -5.58 -6.91 0.79
N GLY A 7 -6.67 -6.64 0.04
CA GLY A 7 -7.01 -5.31 -0.44
C GLY A 7 -7.16 -4.27 0.68
N ILE A 8 -7.82 -4.64 1.78
CA ILE A 8 -7.96 -3.76 2.95
C ILE A 8 -6.60 -3.50 3.62
N ALA A 9 -5.76 -4.52 3.76
CA ALA A 9 -4.42 -4.36 4.33
C ALA A 9 -3.55 -3.39 3.52
N PHE A 10 -3.57 -3.50 2.18
CA PHE A 10 -2.91 -2.53 1.30
C PHE A 10 -3.52 -1.13 1.42
N ALA A 11 -4.85 -1.04 1.49
CA ALA A 11 -5.56 0.22 1.62
C ALA A 11 -5.14 0.99 2.87
N VAL A 12 -5.02 0.32 4.02
CA VAL A 12 -4.59 0.93 5.29
C VAL A 12 -3.20 1.55 5.16
N GLY A 13 -2.25 0.86 4.50
CA GLY A 13 -0.90 1.39 4.27
C GLY A 13 -0.90 2.67 3.41
N MET A 14 -1.73 2.72 2.37
CA MET A 14 -1.81 3.87 1.45
C MET A 14 -2.59 5.05 2.03
N VAL A 15 -3.57 4.80 2.90
CA VAL A 15 -4.39 5.86 3.53
C VAL A 15 -3.55 6.74 4.44
N VAL A 16 -2.61 6.16 5.17
CA VAL A 16 -1.78 6.88 6.16
C VAL A 16 -0.80 7.84 5.47
N ASP A 17 -0.33 7.52 4.27
CA ASP A 17 0.70 8.29 3.57
C ASP A 17 0.24 9.72 3.25
N ALA A 18 -0.95 9.90 2.69
CA ALA A 18 -1.51 11.22 2.41
C ALA A 18 -1.70 12.06 3.69
N ALA A 19 -2.12 11.44 4.79
CA ALA A 19 -2.31 12.12 6.07
C ALA A 19 -0.98 12.58 6.67
N ILE A 20 0.09 11.78 6.55
CA ILE A 20 1.44 12.13 7.01
C ILE A 20 1.95 13.38 6.28
N VAL A 21 1.83 13.44 4.96
CA VAL A 21 2.28 14.58 4.15
C VAL A 21 1.58 15.87 4.58
N VAL A 22 0.26 15.83 4.78
CA VAL A 22 -0.50 16.99 5.25
C VAL A 22 -0.05 17.41 6.65
N LEU A 23 0.07 16.46 7.57
CA LEU A 23 0.45 16.72 8.94
C LEU A 23 1.86 17.31 9.04
N GLU A 24 2.82 16.76 8.29
CA GLU A 24 4.20 17.27 8.23
C GLU A 24 4.24 18.73 7.75
N ASN A 25 3.50 19.04 6.68
CA ASN A 25 3.46 20.41 6.17
C ASN A 25 2.77 21.38 7.15
N ILE A 26 1.75 20.96 7.88
CA ILE A 26 1.14 21.72 8.95
C ILE A 26 2.17 22.01 10.07
N PHE A 27 2.93 21.00 10.50
CA PHE A 27 4.00 21.17 11.48
C PHE A 27 5.06 22.15 11.00
N ARG A 28 5.49 22.05 9.75
CA ARG A 28 6.45 22.96 9.13
C ARG A 28 5.97 24.42 9.20
N HIS A 29 4.70 24.67 8.88
CA HIS A 29 4.11 26.01 9.00
C HIS A 29 4.04 26.50 10.45
N ARG A 30 3.83 25.61 11.40
CA ARG A 30 3.85 25.92 12.83
C ARG A 30 5.26 26.28 13.31
N GLU A 31 6.28 25.56 12.87
CA GLU A 31 7.69 25.88 13.14
C GLU A 31 8.12 27.24 12.58
N MET A 32 7.52 27.69 11.48
CA MET A 32 7.69 29.03 10.93
C MET A 32 7.01 30.13 11.74
N GLY A 33 6.39 29.81 12.89
CA GLY A 33 5.77 30.76 13.79
C GLY A 33 4.33 31.16 13.42
N ARG A 34 3.68 30.48 12.47
CA ARG A 34 2.28 30.77 12.12
C ARG A 34 1.32 30.30 13.22
N SER A 35 0.17 30.95 13.31
CA SER A 35 -0.89 30.57 14.24
C SER A 35 -1.39 29.14 13.96
N ARG A 36 -2.10 28.50 14.91
CA ARG A 36 -2.66 27.15 14.73
C ARG A 36 -3.57 27.09 13.50
N PHE A 37 -4.43 28.07 13.36
CA PHE A 37 -5.38 28.14 12.25
C PHE A 37 -4.68 28.34 10.91
N GLU A 38 -3.79 29.31 10.83
CA GLU A 38 -3.04 29.56 9.59
C GLU A 38 -2.12 28.39 9.22
N GLY A 39 -1.47 27.76 10.18
CA GLY A 39 -0.64 26.58 9.97
C GLY A 39 -1.45 25.42 9.40
N ALA A 40 -2.62 25.15 9.97
CA ALA A 40 -3.50 24.08 9.48
C ALA A 40 -4.04 24.36 8.08
N VAL A 41 -4.56 25.57 7.83
CA VAL A 41 -5.19 25.92 6.53
C VAL A 41 -4.14 26.04 5.43
N LYS A 42 -3.04 26.78 5.67
CA LYS A 42 -1.99 26.98 4.66
C LYS A 42 -1.19 25.70 4.44
N GLY A 43 -0.89 24.96 5.51
CA GLY A 43 -0.18 23.69 5.41
C GLY A 43 -0.95 22.64 4.59
N ALA A 44 -2.25 22.51 4.82
CA ALA A 44 -3.08 21.62 3.99
C ALA A 44 -3.25 22.17 2.56
N GLY A 45 -3.44 23.50 2.42
CA GLY A 45 -3.65 24.18 1.14
C GLY A 45 -2.47 24.11 0.18
N GLU A 46 -1.23 23.99 0.66
CA GLU A 46 -0.05 23.86 -0.20
C GLU A 46 0.10 22.46 -0.80
N VAL A 47 -0.33 21.41 -0.10
CA VAL A 47 -0.09 20.02 -0.50
C VAL A 47 -1.30 19.32 -1.11
N TRP A 48 -2.51 19.91 -0.99
CA TRP A 48 -3.73 19.25 -1.44
C TRP A 48 -3.70 18.88 -2.92
N GLY A 49 -3.17 19.77 -3.78
CA GLY A 49 -3.06 19.51 -5.22
C GLY A 49 -2.16 18.34 -5.56
N ALA A 50 -1.03 18.22 -4.89
CA ALA A 50 -0.11 17.09 -5.06
C ALA A 50 -0.76 15.77 -4.61
N ILE A 51 -1.46 15.78 -3.48
CA ILE A 51 -2.17 14.60 -2.94
C ILE A 51 -3.32 14.20 -3.87
N LEU A 52 -4.07 15.18 -4.41
CA LEU A 52 -5.14 14.92 -5.37
C LEU A 52 -4.62 14.23 -6.63
N VAL A 53 -3.54 14.76 -7.21
CA VAL A 53 -2.91 14.16 -8.41
C VAL A 53 -2.40 12.75 -8.12
N SER A 54 -1.77 12.54 -6.97
CA SER A 54 -1.31 11.21 -6.53
C SER A 54 -2.47 10.23 -6.40
N ALA A 55 -3.55 10.63 -5.73
CA ALA A 55 -4.76 9.82 -5.57
C ALA A 55 -5.40 9.46 -6.92
N LEU A 56 -5.56 10.44 -7.81
CA LEU A 56 -6.11 10.21 -9.15
C LEU A 56 -5.22 9.28 -9.97
N THR A 57 -3.90 9.46 -9.92
CA THR A 57 -2.95 8.58 -10.63
C THR A 57 -3.11 7.13 -10.15
N THR A 58 -3.24 6.92 -8.85
CA THR A 58 -3.46 5.58 -8.29
C THR A 58 -4.77 4.96 -8.81
N VAL A 59 -5.86 5.71 -8.81
CA VAL A 59 -7.15 5.22 -9.33
C VAL A 59 -7.08 4.90 -10.82
N VAL A 60 -6.42 5.77 -11.62
CA VAL A 60 -6.26 5.56 -13.06
C VAL A 60 -5.43 4.30 -13.37
N VAL A 61 -4.41 3.99 -12.58
CA VAL A 61 -3.62 2.76 -12.74
C VAL A 61 -4.48 1.51 -12.54
N PHE A 62 -5.48 1.55 -11.65
CA PHE A 62 -6.40 0.44 -11.44
C PHE A 62 -7.58 0.40 -12.43
N ALA A 63 -7.85 1.48 -13.17
CA ALA A 63 -8.96 1.54 -14.12
C ALA A 63 -8.97 0.40 -15.16
N PRO A 64 -7.83 0.01 -15.78
CA PRO A 64 -7.79 -1.12 -16.72
C PRO A 64 -8.26 -2.44 -16.09
N ILE A 65 -7.91 -2.69 -14.83
CA ILE A 65 -8.30 -3.90 -14.09
C ILE A 65 -9.82 -3.93 -13.84
N LEU A 66 -10.41 -2.75 -13.58
CA LEU A 66 -11.85 -2.62 -13.35
C LEU A 66 -12.68 -2.95 -14.60
N VAL A 67 -12.14 -2.67 -15.78
CA VAL A 67 -12.82 -2.88 -17.09
C VAL A 67 -12.52 -4.26 -17.68
N MET A 68 -11.50 -4.95 -17.20
CA MET A 68 -11.06 -6.24 -17.75
C MET A 68 -12.05 -7.37 -17.44
N ASN A 69 -12.61 -8.01 -18.50
CA ASN A 69 -13.56 -9.11 -18.39
C ASN A 69 -12.90 -10.50 -18.35
N LEU A 70 -11.59 -10.58 -18.18
CA LEU A 70 -10.86 -11.84 -18.04
C LEU A 70 -11.00 -12.41 -16.63
N VAL A 71 -10.88 -13.72 -16.47
CA VAL A 71 -10.93 -14.41 -15.16
C VAL A 71 -9.93 -13.81 -14.17
N VAL A 72 -8.73 -13.47 -14.64
CA VAL A 72 -7.70 -12.78 -13.84
C VAL A 72 -8.17 -11.39 -13.43
N GLY A 73 -8.83 -10.64 -14.32
CA GLY A 73 -9.39 -9.32 -14.01
C GLY A 73 -10.46 -9.40 -12.93
N GLN A 74 -11.34 -10.41 -12.99
CA GLN A 74 -12.37 -10.61 -11.96
C GLN A 74 -11.76 -10.88 -10.58
N LEU A 75 -10.67 -11.63 -10.52
CA LEU A 75 -9.97 -11.94 -9.28
C LEU A 75 -9.38 -10.68 -8.62
N PHE A 76 -8.77 -9.78 -9.42
CA PHE A 76 -8.14 -8.56 -8.93
C PHE A 76 -9.11 -7.37 -8.83
N ARG A 77 -10.32 -7.48 -9.37
CA ARG A 77 -11.32 -6.42 -9.35
C ARG A 77 -11.67 -5.97 -7.94
N ASP A 78 -11.85 -6.90 -7.02
CA ASP A 78 -12.18 -6.60 -5.63
C ASP A 78 -11.08 -5.77 -4.95
N ILE A 79 -9.81 -6.11 -5.22
CA ILE A 79 -8.66 -5.35 -4.71
C ILE A 79 -8.64 -3.96 -5.33
N ALA A 80 -8.80 -3.86 -6.64
CA ALA A 80 -8.78 -2.59 -7.37
C ALA A 80 -9.89 -1.63 -6.90
N VAL A 81 -11.10 -2.15 -6.66
CA VAL A 81 -12.22 -1.38 -6.09
C VAL A 81 -11.90 -0.93 -4.68
N ALA A 82 -11.46 -1.86 -3.81
CA ALA A 82 -11.14 -1.54 -2.42
C ALA A 82 -10.05 -0.46 -2.31
N LEU A 83 -8.97 -0.59 -3.09
CA LEU A 83 -7.88 0.39 -3.13
C LEU A 83 -8.34 1.75 -3.67
N SER A 84 -9.10 1.77 -4.76
CA SER A 84 -9.59 3.01 -5.35
C SER A 84 -10.50 3.78 -4.39
N VAL A 85 -11.43 3.09 -3.74
CA VAL A 85 -12.32 3.69 -2.73
C VAL A 85 -11.52 4.16 -1.51
N ALA A 86 -10.59 3.37 -1.01
CA ALA A 86 -9.78 3.72 0.14
C ALA A 86 -8.92 4.95 -0.12
N VAL A 87 -8.28 5.06 -1.29
CA VAL A 87 -7.45 6.21 -1.68
C VAL A 87 -8.30 7.48 -1.81
N MET A 88 -9.49 7.39 -2.39
CA MET A 88 -10.41 8.53 -2.47
C MET A 88 -10.92 8.98 -1.09
N LEU A 89 -11.25 8.04 -0.20
CA LEU A 89 -11.61 8.37 1.18
C LEU A 89 -10.43 8.98 1.94
N SER A 90 -9.22 8.44 1.74
CA SER A 90 -7.99 9.00 2.32
C SER A 90 -7.76 10.44 1.92
N LEU A 91 -7.96 10.77 0.63
CA LEU A 91 -7.87 12.14 0.15
C LEU A 91 -8.82 13.06 0.94
N ILE A 92 -10.10 12.68 1.05
CA ILE A 92 -11.11 13.48 1.79
C ILE A 92 -10.70 13.65 3.26
N VAL A 93 -10.29 12.58 3.92
CA VAL A 93 -9.85 12.62 5.33
C VAL A 93 -8.63 13.50 5.49
N SER A 94 -7.65 13.39 4.60
CA SER A 94 -6.38 14.12 4.67
C SER A 94 -6.56 15.63 4.51
N ILE A 95 -7.51 16.07 3.67
CA ILE A 95 -7.75 17.52 3.45
C ILE A 95 -8.79 18.11 4.40
N THR A 96 -9.57 17.31 5.13
CA THR A 96 -10.62 17.78 6.03
C THR A 96 -10.35 17.44 7.49
N VAL A 97 -10.26 16.16 7.81
CA VAL A 97 -10.14 15.67 9.18
C VAL A 97 -8.75 15.96 9.76
N VAL A 98 -7.70 15.70 8.98
CA VAL A 98 -6.31 15.90 9.48
C VAL A 98 -6.03 17.35 9.85
N PRO A 99 -6.34 18.38 9.04
CA PRO A 99 -6.15 19.79 9.45
C PRO A 99 -7.02 20.18 10.64
N ALA A 100 -8.27 19.68 10.71
CA ALA A 100 -9.17 19.97 11.83
C ALA A 100 -8.66 19.38 13.14
N LEU A 101 -8.14 18.14 13.11
CA LEU A 101 -7.52 17.52 14.29
C LEU A 101 -6.20 18.19 14.64
N ALA A 102 -5.37 18.51 13.66
CA ALA A 102 -4.12 19.23 13.87
C ALA A 102 -4.34 20.57 14.55
N TYR A 103 -5.34 21.35 14.11
CA TYR A 103 -5.73 22.60 14.76
C TYR A 103 -6.10 22.42 16.23
N ARG A 104 -6.80 21.34 16.59
CA ARG A 104 -7.25 21.06 17.96
C ARG A 104 -6.16 20.47 18.85
N LEU A 105 -5.35 19.56 18.32
CA LEU A 105 -4.38 18.77 19.09
C LEU A 105 -3.01 19.44 19.22
N ILE A 106 -2.60 20.23 18.21
CA ILE A 106 -1.30 20.91 18.27
C ILE A 106 -1.41 22.14 19.19
N GLY A 107 -0.78 22.07 20.35
CA GLY A 107 -0.78 23.13 21.34
C GLY A 107 -0.05 24.42 20.88
N ASP A 108 -0.26 25.55 21.60
CA ASP A 108 0.41 26.82 21.29
C ASP A 108 1.93 26.84 21.59
N LYS A 109 2.41 25.89 22.34
CA LYS A 109 3.82 25.84 22.80
C LYS A 109 4.75 25.22 21.75
N THR A 110 4.75 25.73 20.51
CA THR A 110 5.68 25.23 19.48
C THR A 110 6.91 26.13 19.28
N GLN A 111 7.11 27.12 20.14
CA GLN A 111 8.40 27.82 20.19
C GLN A 111 9.38 27.05 21.10
N GLY A 112 10.16 26.15 20.49
CA GLY A 112 11.38 25.63 21.11
C GLY A 112 11.26 24.44 22.07
N GLN A 113 10.06 23.95 22.40
CA GLN A 113 9.86 22.74 23.19
C GLN A 113 8.92 21.77 22.47
N ALA A 114 9.37 21.20 21.36
CA ALA A 114 8.91 19.86 21.05
C ALA A 114 9.25 19.00 22.28
N SER A 115 8.23 18.57 23.01
CA SER A 115 8.39 17.55 24.05
C SER A 115 8.87 16.31 23.31
N ARG A 116 10.19 16.23 23.10
CA ARG A 116 10.83 15.05 22.56
C ARG A 116 10.54 13.96 23.59
N LEU A 117 9.60 13.08 23.29
CA LEU A 117 9.59 11.77 23.89
C LEU A 117 10.93 11.13 23.47
N SER A 118 11.99 11.48 24.20
CA SER A 118 13.32 10.94 23.98
C SER A 118 13.30 9.51 24.52
N ILE A 119 13.10 8.56 23.62
CA ILE A 119 13.36 7.15 23.93
C ILE A 119 14.83 6.94 23.59
N PRO A 120 15.73 6.80 24.59
CA PRO A 120 17.19 6.92 24.38
C PRO A 120 17.78 5.95 23.35
N GLY A 121 17.17 4.80 23.11
CA GLY A 121 17.59 3.84 22.08
C GLY A 121 17.20 4.27 20.66
N ILE A 122 15.98 4.76 20.48
CA ILE A 122 15.44 5.17 19.18
C ILE A 122 16.13 6.44 18.69
N ASP A 123 16.44 7.39 19.58
CA ASP A 123 17.13 8.63 19.22
C ASP A 123 18.54 8.42 18.73
N HIS A 124 19.25 7.42 19.24
CA HIS A 124 20.59 7.08 18.75
C HIS A 124 20.56 6.47 17.35
N PHE A 125 19.64 5.55 17.12
CA PHE A 125 19.43 4.93 15.81
C PHE A 125 18.95 5.97 14.79
N ALA A 126 17.96 6.77 15.14
CA ALA A 126 17.42 7.83 14.27
C ALA A 126 18.51 8.84 13.87
N ARG A 127 19.32 9.32 14.82
CA ARG A 127 20.44 10.23 14.52
C ARG A 127 21.54 9.58 13.69
N GLY A 128 21.82 8.30 13.90
CA GLY A 128 22.73 7.52 13.06
C GLY A 128 22.22 7.39 11.63
N PHE A 129 20.95 7.03 11.47
CA PHE A 129 20.29 6.89 10.19
C PHE A 129 20.24 8.22 9.43
N VAL A 130 19.81 9.31 10.09
CA VAL A 130 19.79 10.65 9.48
C VAL A 130 21.19 11.09 9.03
N ARG A 131 22.23 10.86 9.84
CA ARG A 131 23.61 11.16 9.45
C ARG A 131 24.08 10.35 8.25
N PHE A 132 23.72 9.07 8.19
CA PHE A 132 24.01 8.20 7.06
C PHE A 132 23.35 8.71 5.78
N VAL A 133 22.04 9.00 5.83
CA VAL A 133 21.29 9.53 4.68
C VAL A 133 21.84 10.88 4.22
N LEU A 134 22.07 11.82 5.15
CA LEU A 134 22.62 13.13 4.82
C LEU A 134 24.05 13.02 4.25
N GLY A 135 24.86 12.11 4.78
CA GLY A 135 26.21 11.82 4.25
C GLY A 135 26.15 11.31 2.82
N LEU A 136 25.27 10.34 2.56
CA LEU A 136 25.06 9.78 1.22
C LEU A 136 24.58 10.86 0.25
N THR A 137 23.57 11.65 0.65
CA THR A 137 23.04 12.76 -0.15
C THR A 137 24.12 13.79 -0.45
N ARG A 138 24.93 14.16 0.54
CA ARG A 138 26.02 15.13 0.36
C ARG A 138 27.05 14.66 -0.65
N ILE A 139 27.45 13.39 -0.59
CA ILE A 139 28.39 12.79 -1.56
C ILE A 139 27.78 12.76 -2.95
N THR A 140 26.53 12.36 -3.07
CA THR A 140 25.80 12.24 -4.35
C THR A 140 25.59 13.60 -5.03
N VAL A 141 25.27 14.63 -4.27
CA VAL A 141 25.03 15.98 -4.79
C VAL A 141 26.33 16.70 -5.13
N HIS A 142 27.38 16.50 -4.34
CA HIS A 142 28.65 17.24 -4.54
C HIS A 142 29.47 16.73 -5.72
N ASN A 143 29.36 15.43 -6.06
CA ASN A 143 30.16 14.84 -7.13
C ASN A 143 29.26 14.02 -8.08
N LYS A 144 29.17 14.47 -9.36
CA LYS A 144 28.37 13.83 -10.40
C LYS A 144 28.74 12.36 -10.64
N PHE A 145 30.04 12.03 -10.57
CA PHE A 145 30.51 10.65 -10.73
C PHE A 145 30.13 9.79 -9.52
N ALA A 146 30.27 10.31 -8.30
CA ALA A 146 29.81 9.61 -7.11
C ALA A 146 28.28 9.39 -7.12
N GLY A 147 27.51 10.39 -7.58
CA GLY A 147 26.07 10.24 -7.77
C GLY A 147 25.71 9.12 -8.75
N ALA A 148 26.35 9.09 -9.91
CA ALA A 148 26.16 8.03 -10.91
C ALA A 148 26.51 6.64 -10.33
N THR A 149 27.62 6.53 -9.61
CA THR A 149 28.04 5.27 -8.97
C THR A 149 27.03 4.77 -7.94
N VAL A 150 26.49 5.67 -7.10
CA VAL A 150 25.45 5.31 -6.12
C VAL A 150 24.17 4.83 -6.81
N VAL A 151 23.72 5.51 -7.86
CA VAL A 151 22.53 5.10 -8.63
C VAL A 151 22.76 3.73 -9.27
N ILE A 152 23.89 3.52 -9.93
CA ILE A 152 24.23 2.23 -10.56
C ILE A 152 24.32 1.12 -9.50
N ALA A 153 24.93 1.39 -8.34
CA ALA A 153 25.02 0.42 -7.26
C ALA A 153 23.66 0.03 -6.70
N VAL A 154 22.77 1.01 -6.46
CA VAL A 154 21.41 0.75 -5.95
C VAL A 154 20.56 0.00 -7.00
N CYS A 155 20.61 0.42 -8.26
CA CYS A 155 19.89 -0.28 -9.34
C CYS A 155 20.44 -1.70 -9.56
N GLY A 156 21.77 -1.88 -9.51
CA GLY A 156 22.40 -3.18 -9.61
C GLY A 156 22.00 -4.10 -8.47
N LEU A 157 22.01 -3.60 -7.24
CA LEU A 157 21.61 -4.36 -6.05
C LEU A 157 20.11 -4.73 -6.10
N ALA A 158 19.26 -3.83 -6.56
CA ALA A 158 17.86 -4.11 -6.79
C ALA A 158 17.65 -5.18 -7.87
N ALA A 159 18.36 -5.09 -9.00
CA ALA A 159 18.27 -6.08 -10.08
C ALA A 159 18.75 -7.46 -9.63
N VAL A 160 19.90 -7.54 -8.94
CA VAL A 160 20.43 -8.80 -8.38
C VAL A 160 19.48 -9.35 -7.32
N GLY A 161 18.98 -8.51 -6.42
CA GLY A 161 17.98 -8.91 -5.41
C GLY A 161 16.72 -9.47 -6.05
N THR A 162 16.18 -8.80 -7.05
CA THR A 162 15.02 -9.28 -7.80
C THR A 162 15.31 -10.64 -8.44
N TRP A 163 16.46 -10.80 -9.09
CA TRP A 163 16.81 -12.05 -9.75
C TRP A 163 17.00 -13.22 -8.79
N LEU A 164 17.60 -12.98 -7.61
CA LEU A 164 17.84 -14.00 -6.58
C LEU A 164 16.55 -14.41 -5.84
N PHE A 165 15.67 -13.44 -5.59
CA PHE A 165 14.45 -13.64 -4.80
C PHE A 165 13.18 -13.77 -5.65
N LEU A 166 13.29 -13.87 -7.00
CA LEU A 166 12.13 -14.02 -7.86
C LEU A 166 11.44 -15.37 -7.54
N PRO A 167 10.24 -15.36 -6.90
CA PRO A 167 9.51 -16.58 -6.66
C PRO A 167 9.05 -17.17 -8.00
N LYS A 168 8.92 -18.49 -8.06
CA LYS A 168 8.31 -19.13 -9.22
C LYS A 168 6.94 -18.54 -9.45
N LEU A 169 6.71 -17.97 -10.63
CA LEU A 169 5.46 -17.31 -11.00
C LEU A 169 4.31 -18.33 -10.97
N SER A 170 3.54 -18.33 -9.91
CA SER A 170 2.25 -19.01 -9.83
C SER A 170 1.16 -17.95 -9.83
N TYR A 171 0.31 -17.93 -10.84
CA TYR A 171 -0.78 -16.96 -10.97
C TYR A 171 -1.86 -17.11 -9.89
N LEU A 172 -1.93 -18.25 -9.23
CA LEU A 172 -2.84 -18.50 -8.14
C LEU A 172 -2.05 -19.03 -6.96
N PRO A 173 -2.16 -18.40 -5.78
CA PRO A 173 -1.66 -19.04 -4.58
C PRO A 173 -2.36 -20.40 -4.48
N SER A 174 -1.59 -21.45 -4.27
CA SER A 174 -2.12 -22.76 -3.87
C SER A 174 -2.72 -22.62 -2.47
N GLY A 175 -3.81 -21.85 -2.37
CA GLY A 175 -4.61 -21.78 -1.16
C GLY A 175 -5.14 -23.17 -0.89
N ASN A 176 -5.35 -23.46 0.38
CA ASN A 176 -5.96 -24.69 0.83
C ASN A 176 -7.38 -24.77 0.23
N GLN A 177 -7.45 -25.22 -1.02
CA GLN A 177 -8.71 -25.54 -1.67
C GLN A 177 -9.16 -26.83 -1.02
N ASN A 178 -10.17 -26.79 -0.18
CA ASN A 178 -10.92 -27.96 0.27
C ASN A 178 -11.65 -28.58 -0.92
N PHE A 179 -10.87 -29.07 -1.85
CA PHE A 179 -11.30 -29.59 -3.10
C PHE A 179 -10.89 -31.06 -3.14
N VAL A 180 -11.88 -31.93 -3.06
CA VAL A 180 -11.70 -33.36 -3.16
C VAL A 180 -12.05 -33.77 -4.59
N LEU A 181 -11.03 -34.10 -5.38
CA LEU A 181 -11.23 -34.68 -6.71
C LEU A 181 -11.42 -36.19 -6.55
N ALA A 182 -12.66 -36.66 -6.65
CA ALA A 182 -12.97 -38.08 -6.69
C ALA A 182 -13.12 -38.52 -8.17
N ILE A 183 -12.24 -39.39 -8.65
CA ILE A 183 -12.35 -40.00 -9.98
C ILE A 183 -12.94 -41.38 -9.79
N ALA A 184 -14.23 -41.53 -10.16
CA ALA A 184 -14.87 -42.83 -10.21
C ALA A 184 -14.60 -43.49 -11.58
N ASN A 185 -13.81 -44.53 -11.62
CA ASN A 185 -13.50 -45.28 -12.86
C ASN A 185 -14.35 -46.55 -12.90
N PRO A 186 -15.47 -46.56 -13.65
CA PRO A 186 -16.34 -47.70 -13.69
C PRO A 186 -15.67 -48.86 -14.48
N PRO A 187 -15.95 -50.14 -14.15
CA PRO A 187 -15.47 -51.28 -14.91
C PRO A 187 -15.94 -51.22 -16.35
N PRO A 188 -15.14 -51.73 -17.31
CA PRO A 188 -15.52 -51.80 -18.72
C PRO A 188 -16.80 -52.61 -18.91
N GLY A 189 -17.80 -52.04 -19.67
CA GLY A 189 -19.08 -52.67 -19.95
C GLY A 189 -20.30 -52.03 -19.26
N TYR A 190 -20.08 -50.94 -18.45
CA TYR A 190 -21.21 -50.24 -17.85
C TYR A 190 -21.90 -49.31 -18.86
N ASN A 191 -23.23 -49.39 -18.89
CA ASN A 191 -24.06 -48.57 -19.74
C ASN A 191 -24.24 -47.16 -19.15
N LEU A 192 -24.51 -46.18 -20.01
CA LEU A 192 -24.66 -44.74 -19.63
C LEU A 192 -25.73 -44.51 -18.55
N LYS A 193 -26.80 -45.31 -18.52
CA LYS A 193 -27.84 -45.24 -17.48
C LYS A 193 -27.32 -45.62 -16.11
N THR A 194 -26.49 -46.60 -16.02
CA THR A 194 -25.89 -47.06 -14.76
C THR A 194 -24.83 -46.07 -14.25
N LEU A 195 -24.08 -45.47 -15.18
CA LEU A 195 -23.14 -44.41 -14.89
C LEU A 195 -23.84 -43.15 -14.29
N ASN A 196 -24.95 -42.73 -14.90
CA ASN A 196 -25.72 -41.61 -14.40
C ASN A 196 -26.34 -41.89 -13.01
N ALA A 197 -26.85 -43.09 -12.79
CA ALA A 197 -27.38 -43.50 -11.48
C ALA A 197 -26.29 -43.50 -10.38
N MET A 198 -25.06 -43.93 -10.72
CA MET A 198 -23.92 -43.85 -9.79
C MET A 198 -23.50 -42.40 -9.53
N ALA A 199 -23.40 -41.57 -10.54
CA ALA A 199 -23.07 -40.15 -10.39
C ALA A 199 -24.08 -39.41 -9.50
N THR A 200 -25.38 -39.60 -9.71
CA THR A 200 -26.44 -39.05 -8.88
C THR A 200 -26.38 -39.53 -7.44
N LYS A 201 -25.99 -40.79 -7.23
CA LYS A 201 -25.85 -41.35 -5.89
C LYS A 201 -24.65 -40.75 -5.13
N VAL A 202 -23.54 -40.49 -5.80
CA VAL A 202 -22.38 -39.80 -5.24
C VAL A 202 -22.70 -38.33 -4.96
N GLU A 203 -23.38 -37.66 -5.87
CA GLU A 203 -23.81 -36.26 -5.67
C GLU A 203 -24.72 -36.09 -4.45
N ASN A 204 -25.66 -37.03 -4.25
CA ASN A 204 -26.55 -37.01 -3.07
C ASN A 204 -25.88 -37.33 -1.74
N ILE A 205 -24.71 -37.97 -1.76
CA ILE A 205 -23.92 -38.25 -0.53
C ILE A 205 -23.01 -37.06 -0.18
N THR A 206 -22.64 -36.23 -1.16
CA THR A 206 -21.72 -35.12 -0.99
C THR A 206 -22.43 -33.76 -0.78
N ARG A 207 -23.73 -33.70 -0.93
CA ARG A 207 -24.59 -32.58 -0.53
C ARG A 207 -24.96 -32.67 0.96
#